data_416182ab7e6fea8a06f0e780f9c1b6ae
#
_entry.id   416182ab7e6fea8a06f0e780f9c1b6ae
#
_cell.length_a   1.000
_cell.length_b   1.000
_cell.length_c   1.000
_cell.angle_alpha   90.00
_cell.angle_beta   90.00
_cell.angle_gamma   90.00
#
_symmetry.space_group_name_H-M   'P 1'
#
loop_
_entity.id
_entity.type
_entity.pdbx_description
1 polymer ?
#
loop_
_entity_poly.entity_id
_entity_poly.type
_entity_poly.pdbx_seq_one_letter_code
_entity_poly.pdbx_strand_id
1 'polypeptide(L)'
;MKTENEMNSSGQKNPATGNGTRKPNFRHKNYRYKAQPKKEGTKNSTEKPAKNPNHRPQLRSQAKPVIKRPRKNTNGSKLKIIPLGGLEQIGMNITAFEYEDSIVVVDCGLSFPEDDMLGIDLVIPDVTYLKENISKVKGFVITHGHEDHIGALPYVLKEVNAPIYSTKLTLALISNKLKEHNLTKTTKLKEVKHGQVINLGDFAIEFIKTNHSIQDASALAIYSPVGIVVHTGDFKVDYTPVFGDAIDLQRFAEIGRKGVLAVMCDSTNAERPGFTMSERTVGHVFDNLFNEYKTARIIIATFASNVDRVQQIINTAYRFGRKVAVEGRSMVNVITTAAELGYLRIPDQTLIEIDQVKNYPDEKVVLITTGSQGESMAALS
;
A
#
# COMPACT_ATOMS: atom_id res chain seq x y z
N MET A 1 39.44 57.55 -2.42
CA MET A 1 40.64 57.18 -3.15
C MET A 1 40.28 55.90 -3.90
N LYS A 2 39.83 55.97 -5.17
CA LYS A 2 40.55 55.95 -6.46
C LYS A 2 41.66 54.91 -6.40
N THR A 3 41.63 53.85 -7.23
CA THR A 3 41.78 53.71 -8.69
C THR A 3 41.51 52.27 -9.08
N GLU A 4 40.67 51.95 -10.00
CA GLU A 4 40.80 51.54 -11.43
C GLU A 4 42.11 50.91 -11.89
N ASN A 5 42.00 49.78 -12.58
CA ASN A 5 42.44 49.47 -13.96
C ASN A 5 42.24 47.94 -14.24
N GLU A 6 41.44 47.58 -15.15
CA GLU A 6 41.43 47.32 -16.61
C GLU A 6 42.45 46.29 -17.14
N MET A 7 41.85 45.37 -17.93
CA MET A 7 42.30 44.66 -19.14
C MET A 7 43.33 43.51 -19.05
N ASN A 8 42.96 42.30 -19.45
CA ASN A 8 43.06 41.88 -20.85
C ASN A 8 42.50 40.48 -21.13
N SER A 9 41.96 40.38 -22.30
CA SER A 9 41.39 39.25 -22.99
C SER A 9 42.41 38.15 -23.38
N SER A 10 42.01 36.88 -23.31
CA SER A 10 42.32 35.91 -24.36
C SER A 10 41.37 34.73 -24.30
N GLY A 11 40.72 34.47 -25.44
CA GLY A 11 39.74 33.42 -25.57
C GLY A 11 40.37 32.03 -25.69
N GLN A 12 39.66 31.07 -25.15
CA GLN A 12 39.77 29.67 -25.61
C GLN A 12 38.38 29.05 -25.67
N LYS A 13 38.07 28.58 -26.89
CA LYS A 13 36.86 27.80 -27.22
C LYS A 13 36.98 26.42 -26.56
N ASN A 14 35.98 26.02 -25.79
CA ASN A 14 35.76 24.64 -25.42
C ASN A 14 34.58 24.05 -26.21
N PRO A 15 34.70 22.84 -26.68
CA PRO A 15 33.66 22.19 -27.47
C PRO A 15 32.52 21.68 -26.58
N ALA A 16 31.31 21.86 -27.10
CA ALA A 16 30.07 21.38 -26.51
C ALA A 16 30.05 19.83 -26.48
N THR A 17 30.00 19.26 -25.28
CA THR A 17 29.57 17.87 -25.07
C THR A 17 28.10 17.90 -24.70
N GLY A 18 27.26 17.55 -25.70
CA GLY A 18 25.82 17.36 -25.51
C GLY A 18 25.57 16.10 -24.70
N ASN A 19 25.15 16.24 -23.46
CA ASN A 19 24.59 15.16 -22.66
C ASN A 19 23.11 15.11 -22.92
N GLY A 20 22.69 14.33 -23.93
CA GLY A 20 21.31 14.07 -24.24
C GLY A 20 20.70 13.16 -23.17
N THR A 21 19.94 13.75 -22.27
CA THR A 21 19.03 13.00 -21.39
C THR A 21 17.95 12.35 -22.24
N ARG A 22 18.06 11.05 -22.49
CA ARG A 22 17.04 10.24 -23.13
C ARG A 22 15.80 10.22 -22.22
N LYS A 23 14.76 10.96 -22.62
CA LYS A 23 13.40 10.83 -22.10
C LYS A 23 12.93 9.39 -22.38
N PRO A 24 12.34 8.69 -21.42
CA PRO A 24 11.74 7.38 -21.67
C PRO A 24 10.53 7.55 -22.60
N ASN A 25 10.58 6.90 -23.76
CA ASN A 25 9.46 6.82 -24.70
C ASN A 25 8.38 5.91 -24.11
N PHE A 26 7.34 6.49 -23.54
CA PHE A 26 6.12 5.77 -23.20
C PHE A 26 5.36 5.48 -24.50
N ARG A 27 5.47 4.26 -25.00
CA ARG A 27 4.59 3.76 -26.05
C ARG A 27 3.19 3.61 -25.48
N HIS A 28 2.27 4.45 -25.94
CA HIS A 28 0.83 4.31 -25.72
C HIS A 28 0.37 2.90 -26.10
N LYS A 29 0.04 2.08 -25.13
CA LYS A 29 -0.87 0.95 -25.33
C LYS A 29 -2.28 1.49 -25.17
N ASN A 30 -2.95 1.72 -26.29
CA ASN A 30 -4.38 1.99 -26.32
C ASN A 30 -5.13 0.77 -25.75
N TYR A 31 -5.51 0.81 -24.48
CA TYR A 31 -6.41 -0.17 -23.90
C TYR A 31 -7.83 0.13 -24.35
N ARG A 32 -8.21 -0.46 -25.50
CA ARG A 32 -9.63 -0.60 -25.87
C ARG A 32 -10.22 -1.70 -24.99
N TYR A 33 -11.06 -1.33 -24.04
CA TYR A 33 -11.96 -2.27 -23.40
C TYR A 33 -12.88 -2.85 -24.47
N LYS A 34 -12.76 -4.16 -24.75
CA LYS A 34 -13.74 -4.88 -25.57
C LYS A 34 -15.03 -4.98 -24.77
N ALA A 35 -16.04 -4.23 -25.17
CA ALA A 35 -17.40 -4.46 -24.73
C ALA A 35 -17.82 -5.88 -25.15
N GLN A 36 -18.35 -6.65 -24.22
CA GLN A 36 -18.95 -7.94 -24.53
C GLN A 36 -20.22 -7.72 -25.40
N PRO A 37 -20.41 -8.48 -26.48
CA PRO A 37 -21.59 -8.32 -27.31
C PRO A 37 -22.86 -8.74 -26.56
N LYS A 38 -23.87 -7.85 -26.54
CA LYS A 38 -25.23 -8.20 -26.15
C LYS A 38 -25.76 -9.25 -27.15
N LYS A 39 -26.07 -10.44 -26.64
CA LYS A 39 -26.85 -11.42 -27.39
C LYS A 39 -28.30 -10.96 -27.41
N GLU A 40 -28.78 -10.57 -28.56
CA GLU A 40 -30.22 -10.50 -28.88
C GLU A 40 -30.78 -11.93 -28.90
N GLY A 41 -31.69 -12.19 -27.99
CA GLY A 41 -32.40 -13.47 -27.88
C GLY A 41 -33.84 -13.29 -28.30
N THR A 42 -34.21 -13.98 -29.32
CA THR A 42 -35.55 -14.18 -29.86
C THR A 42 -36.55 -14.69 -28.82
N LYS A 43 -37.74 -14.09 -28.86
CA LYS A 43 -38.92 -14.47 -28.07
C LYS A 43 -39.35 -15.92 -28.38
N ASN A 44 -39.54 -16.73 -27.36
CA ASN A 44 -40.57 -17.76 -27.34
C ASN A 44 -41.12 -17.92 -25.94
N SER A 45 -42.42 -17.76 -25.83
CA SER A 45 -43.28 -17.85 -24.67
C SER A 45 -43.51 -19.32 -24.27
N THR A 46 -43.18 -19.68 -23.04
CA THR A 46 -43.87 -20.70 -22.28
C THR A 46 -43.77 -20.37 -20.79
N GLU A 47 -44.94 -20.16 -20.20
CA GLU A 47 -45.15 -19.92 -18.77
C GLU A 47 -44.54 -21.03 -17.92
N LYS A 48 -43.80 -20.68 -16.89
CA LYS A 48 -43.43 -21.52 -15.75
C LYS A 48 -43.80 -20.85 -14.44
N PRO A 49 -44.20 -21.60 -13.41
CA PRO A 49 -44.89 -21.10 -12.24
C PRO A 49 -44.03 -20.26 -11.31
N ALA A 50 -44.68 -19.35 -10.59
CA ALA A 50 -44.12 -18.38 -9.66
C ALA A 50 -43.17 -19.03 -8.63
N LYS A 51 -41.95 -18.49 -8.55
CA LYS A 51 -40.98 -18.83 -7.51
C LYS A 51 -41.29 -18.08 -6.21
N ASN A 52 -41.36 -18.86 -5.14
CA ASN A 52 -41.55 -18.49 -3.76
C ASN A 52 -40.54 -17.38 -3.32
N PRO A 53 -40.97 -16.25 -2.72
CA PRO A 53 -40.09 -15.11 -2.38
C PRO A 53 -39.19 -15.31 -1.14
N ASN A 54 -39.11 -16.51 -0.57
CA ASN A 54 -38.37 -16.78 0.67
C ASN A 54 -37.02 -17.49 0.46
N HIS A 55 -36.35 -17.29 -0.66
CA HIS A 55 -34.98 -17.78 -0.80
C HIS A 55 -34.01 -16.78 -0.16
N ARG A 56 -33.73 -16.94 1.14
CA ARG A 56 -32.52 -16.37 1.76
C ARG A 56 -31.31 -16.93 1.02
N PRO A 57 -30.35 -16.09 0.56
CA PRO A 57 -29.10 -16.60 0.04
C PRO A 57 -28.42 -17.43 1.14
N GLN A 58 -28.21 -18.71 0.91
CA GLN A 58 -27.31 -19.49 1.76
C GLN A 58 -25.92 -18.87 1.65
N LEU A 59 -25.49 -18.22 2.72
CA LEU A 59 -24.07 -17.88 2.92
C LEU A 59 -23.29 -19.18 2.73
N ARG A 60 -22.53 -19.27 1.62
CA ARG A 60 -21.54 -20.34 1.44
C ARG A 60 -20.64 -20.29 2.66
N SER A 61 -20.71 -21.27 3.53
CA SER A 61 -19.76 -21.45 4.62
C SER A 61 -18.36 -21.53 3.99
N GLN A 62 -17.58 -20.48 4.15
CA GLN A 62 -16.16 -20.53 3.80
C GLN A 62 -15.56 -21.67 4.63
N ALA A 63 -14.92 -22.63 3.97
CA ALA A 63 -14.24 -23.72 4.64
C ALA A 63 -13.25 -23.10 5.64
N LYS A 64 -13.38 -23.47 6.92
CA LYS A 64 -12.47 -22.95 7.95
C LYS A 64 -11.03 -23.28 7.55
N PRO A 65 -10.11 -22.33 7.62
CA PRO A 65 -8.71 -22.55 7.26
C PRO A 65 -8.15 -23.73 8.08
N VAL A 66 -7.53 -24.68 7.41
CA VAL A 66 -6.91 -25.84 8.05
C VAL A 66 -5.58 -25.37 8.65
N ILE A 67 -5.62 -24.93 9.90
CA ILE A 67 -4.41 -24.63 10.67
C ILE A 67 -3.74 -25.96 10.98
N LYS A 68 -2.60 -26.27 10.35
CA LYS A 68 -1.71 -27.31 10.87
C LYS A 68 -1.25 -26.79 12.24
N ARG A 69 -1.78 -27.38 13.31
CA ARG A 69 -1.40 -26.97 14.68
C ARG A 69 0.12 -27.08 14.81
N PRO A 70 0.82 -26.03 15.24
CA PRO A 70 2.22 -26.14 15.60
C PRO A 70 2.42 -27.29 16.57
N ARG A 71 3.55 -27.97 16.50
CA ARG A 71 3.89 -29.02 17.47
C ARG A 71 3.83 -28.39 18.86
N LYS A 72 3.28 -29.14 19.85
CA LYS A 72 3.22 -28.65 21.22
C LYS A 72 4.65 -28.49 21.72
N ASN A 73 4.97 -27.34 22.35
CA ASN A 73 6.28 -27.13 22.97
C ASN A 73 6.49 -28.15 24.08
N THR A 74 7.37 -29.11 23.86
CA THR A 74 7.74 -30.13 24.85
C THR A 74 9.12 -29.89 25.47
N ASN A 75 9.90 -28.97 24.90
CA ASN A 75 11.32 -28.76 25.22
C ASN A 75 11.58 -27.50 26.06
N GLY A 76 10.54 -26.73 26.44
CA GLY A 76 10.72 -25.47 27.16
C GLY A 76 11.30 -24.34 26.32
N SER A 77 11.40 -24.49 24.99
CA SER A 77 11.90 -23.45 24.09
C SER A 77 11.02 -22.20 24.13
N LYS A 78 11.63 -21.04 24.01
CA LYS A 78 10.96 -19.74 24.12
C LYS A 78 10.70 -19.15 22.73
N LEU A 79 9.53 -18.54 22.56
CA LEU A 79 9.28 -17.61 21.47
C LEU A 79 9.99 -16.29 21.78
N LYS A 80 10.82 -15.81 20.84
CA LYS A 80 11.43 -14.48 20.91
C LYS A 80 10.68 -13.56 19.95
N ILE A 81 10.36 -12.37 20.40
CA ILE A 81 9.85 -11.26 19.61
C ILE A 81 10.93 -10.19 19.62
N ILE A 82 11.50 -9.89 18.46
CA ILE A 82 12.71 -9.08 18.32
C ILE A 82 12.37 -7.91 17.39
N PRO A 83 12.00 -6.75 17.95
CA PRO A 83 11.85 -5.54 17.14
C PRO A 83 13.22 -5.10 16.61
N LEU A 84 13.32 -4.91 15.32
CA LEU A 84 14.50 -4.37 14.64
C LEU A 84 14.27 -2.91 14.22
N GLY A 85 13.07 -2.40 14.43
CA GLY A 85 12.63 -1.04 14.22
C GLY A 85 11.15 -0.87 14.56
N GLY A 86 10.62 0.35 14.47
CA GLY A 86 9.20 0.64 14.65
C GLY A 86 8.72 0.77 16.11
N LEU A 87 9.60 0.72 17.10
CA LEU A 87 9.24 1.01 18.49
C LEU A 87 9.68 2.41 18.90
N GLU A 88 8.80 3.13 19.60
CA GLU A 88 9.02 4.52 20.05
C GLU A 88 9.30 5.51 18.90
N GLN A 89 8.92 5.14 17.68
CA GLN A 89 9.08 5.94 16.47
C GLN A 89 7.96 5.64 15.47
N ILE A 90 7.75 6.53 14.51
CA ILE A 90 6.89 6.31 13.34
C ILE A 90 7.76 5.88 12.17
N GLY A 91 7.39 4.78 11.53
CA GLY A 91 8.14 4.24 10.41
C GLY A 91 9.11 3.12 10.80
N MET A 92 9.88 2.66 9.82
CA MET A 92 10.89 1.60 9.94
C MET A 92 10.37 0.33 10.64
N ASN A 93 9.12 -0.04 10.32
CA ASN A 93 8.47 -1.19 10.94
C ASN A 93 9.11 -2.50 10.49
N ILE A 94 9.71 -3.23 11.41
CA ILE A 94 10.29 -4.55 11.19
C ILE A 94 10.40 -5.31 12.50
N THR A 95 9.83 -6.51 12.56
CA THR A 95 9.89 -7.36 13.74
C THR A 95 10.18 -8.81 13.35
N ALA A 96 11.18 -9.41 13.97
CA ALA A 96 11.50 -10.83 13.81
C ALA A 96 10.83 -11.65 14.93
N PHE A 97 10.20 -12.76 14.53
CA PHE A 97 9.67 -13.78 15.42
C PHE A 97 10.55 -15.02 15.30
N GLU A 98 11.21 -15.41 16.36
CA GLU A 98 12.09 -16.59 16.37
C GLU A 98 11.57 -17.66 17.33
N TYR A 99 11.53 -18.87 16.82
CA TYR A 99 11.34 -20.08 17.61
C TYR A 99 12.24 -21.19 17.05
N GLU A 100 13.17 -21.69 17.84
CA GLU A 100 14.18 -22.70 17.47
C GLU A 100 14.91 -22.34 16.15
N ASP A 101 14.72 -23.12 15.08
CA ASP A 101 15.36 -22.91 13.79
C ASP A 101 14.49 -22.16 12.78
N SER A 102 13.49 -21.44 13.24
CA SER A 102 12.58 -20.69 12.40
C SER A 102 12.53 -19.24 12.81
N ILE A 103 12.81 -18.35 11.86
CA ILE A 103 12.60 -16.90 11.95
C ILE A 103 11.63 -16.48 10.88
N VAL A 104 10.60 -15.74 11.27
CA VAL A 104 9.68 -15.04 10.37
C VAL A 104 9.79 -13.55 10.64
N VAL A 105 9.92 -12.76 9.59
CA VAL A 105 10.02 -11.31 9.69
C VAL A 105 8.69 -10.70 9.27
N VAL A 106 8.12 -9.87 10.13
CA VAL A 106 6.91 -9.10 9.85
C VAL A 106 7.30 -7.68 9.48
N ASP A 107 6.91 -7.28 8.28
CA ASP A 107 7.23 -6.01 7.63
C ASP A 107 8.75 -5.78 7.42
N CYS A 108 9.09 -4.77 6.64
CA CYS A 108 10.46 -4.36 6.36
C CYS A 108 10.44 -2.93 5.81
N GLY A 109 10.12 -2.00 6.70
CA GLY A 109 9.90 -0.61 6.39
C GLY A 109 11.15 0.24 6.44
N LEU A 110 11.08 1.40 5.80
CA LEU A 110 12.05 2.48 5.96
C LEU A 110 11.49 3.59 6.84
N SER A 111 12.35 4.50 7.24
CA SER A 111 12.00 5.82 7.77
C SER A 111 12.63 6.90 6.89
N PHE A 112 12.05 8.09 6.91
CA PHE A 112 12.68 9.27 6.32
C PHE A 112 13.65 9.88 7.33
N PRO A 113 14.75 10.49 6.84
CA PRO A 113 15.71 11.13 7.73
C PRO A 113 15.07 12.35 8.43
N GLU A 114 15.54 12.64 9.64
CA GLU A 114 15.24 13.87 10.34
C GLU A 114 16.01 15.06 9.73
N ASP A 115 15.59 16.28 10.01
CA ASP A 115 16.16 17.50 9.41
C ASP A 115 17.64 17.70 9.69
N ASP A 116 18.17 17.12 10.76
CA ASP A 116 19.59 17.17 11.14
C ASP A 116 20.45 16.10 10.46
N MET A 117 19.85 15.12 9.80
CA MET A 117 20.54 14.05 9.06
C MET A 117 20.92 14.52 7.64
N LEU A 118 21.80 15.51 7.54
CA LEU A 118 22.20 16.09 6.27
C LEU A 118 22.85 15.08 5.31
N GLY A 119 22.37 15.02 4.07
CA GLY A 119 22.90 14.14 3.01
C GLY A 119 22.42 12.69 3.12
N ILE A 120 21.48 12.41 4.01
CA ILE A 120 20.84 11.09 4.10
C ILE A 120 19.48 11.15 3.37
N ASP A 121 19.25 10.24 2.44
CA ASP A 121 17.99 10.15 1.70
C ASP A 121 16.97 9.22 2.37
N LEU A 122 17.44 8.13 3.01
CA LEU A 122 16.60 7.09 3.60
C LEU A 122 17.28 6.50 4.83
N VAL A 123 16.48 6.13 5.82
CA VAL A 123 16.92 5.36 6.99
C VAL A 123 16.32 3.95 6.90
N ILE A 124 17.17 2.94 6.97
CA ILE A 124 16.78 1.53 6.91
C ILE A 124 17.15 0.81 8.19
N PRO A 125 16.43 -0.27 8.56
CA PRO A 125 16.71 -0.99 9.79
C PRO A 125 18.06 -1.71 9.76
N ASP A 126 18.69 -1.86 10.92
CA ASP A 126 19.81 -2.77 11.10
C ASP A 126 19.31 -4.21 11.12
N VAL A 127 19.74 -4.98 10.13
CA VAL A 127 19.35 -6.39 9.94
C VAL A 127 20.49 -7.37 10.27
N THR A 128 21.49 -6.93 11.00
CA THR A 128 22.64 -7.78 11.42
C THR A 128 22.18 -9.07 12.06
N TYR A 129 21.15 -8.99 12.95
CA TYR A 129 20.56 -10.18 13.55
C TYR A 129 20.04 -11.21 12.53
N LEU A 130 19.39 -10.75 11.48
CA LEU A 130 18.87 -11.62 10.42
C LEU A 130 20.00 -12.19 9.56
N LYS A 131 21.06 -11.42 9.31
CA LYS A 131 22.26 -11.87 8.56
C LYS A 131 22.98 -13.00 9.31
N GLU A 132 23.21 -12.83 10.60
CA GLU A 132 23.85 -13.84 11.43
C GLU A 132 23.02 -15.13 11.57
N ASN A 133 21.68 -15.03 11.40
CA ASN A 133 20.74 -16.14 11.52
C ASN A 133 20.06 -16.48 10.18
N ILE A 134 20.69 -16.20 9.05
CA ILE A 134 20.07 -16.28 7.72
C ILE A 134 19.50 -17.67 7.39
N SER A 135 20.14 -18.75 7.86
CA SER A 135 19.66 -20.14 7.67
C SER A 135 18.29 -20.40 8.33
N LYS A 136 17.95 -19.66 9.37
CA LYS A 136 16.68 -19.74 10.07
C LYS A 136 15.59 -18.91 9.43
N VAL A 137 15.91 -17.90 8.61
CA VAL A 137 14.90 -16.98 8.02
C VAL A 137 14.05 -17.73 7.00
N LYS A 138 12.76 -17.88 7.28
CA LYS A 138 11.80 -18.60 6.43
C LYS A 138 11.05 -17.69 5.47
N GLY A 139 10.96 -16.38 5.74
CA GLY A 139 10.33 -15.40 4.86
C GLY A 139 9.96 -14.11 5.55
N PHE A 140 9.61 -13.14 4.71
CA PHE A 140 8.99 -11.88 5.11
C PHE A 140 7.48 -11.99 4.95
N VAL A 141 6.72 -11.52 5.91
CA VAL A 141 5.26 -11.47 5.92
C VAL A 141 4.86 -10.00 6.04
N ILE A 142 4.31 -9.45 4.98
CA ILE A 142 4.05 -8.02 4.88
C ILE A 142 2.57 -7.74 5.12
N THR A 143 2.28 -6.82 6.04
CA THR A 143 0.93 -6.45 6.45
C THR A 143 0.23 -5.61 5.40
N HIS A 144 0.90 -4.59 4.83
CA HIS A 144 0.36 -3.70 3.81
C HIS A 144 1.46 -2.94 3.05
N GLY A 145 1.08 -2.12 2.07
CA GLY A 145 1.99 -1.57 1.06
C GLY A 145 2.49 -0.14 1.32
N HIS A 146 2.49 0.37 2.56
CA HIS A 146 3.10 1.66 2.89
C HIS A 146 4.63 1.58 2.95
N GLU A 147 5.30 2.71 2.73
CA GLU A 147 6.77 2.79 2.69
C GLU A 147 7.42 2.35 3.99
N ASP A 148 6.84 2.69 5.10
CA ASP A 148 7.29 2.34 6.44
C ASP A 148 7.06 0.86 6.80
N HIS A 149 6.49 0.07 5.85
CA HIS A 149 6.33 -1.39 5.94
C HIS A 149 7.00 -2.16 4.82
N ILE A 150 7.26 -1.53 3.64
CA ILE A 150 7.89 -2.21 2.50
C ILE A 150 9.13 -1.52 1.96
N GLY A 151 9.40 -0.29 2.38
CA GLY A 151 10.39 0.57 1.74
C GLY A 151 11.83 0.10 1.88
N ALA A 152 12.18 -0.62 2.94
CA ALA A 152 13.53 -1.15 3.13
C ALA A 152 13.76 -2.49 2.40
N LEU A 153 12.72 -3.17 1.89
CA LEU A 153 12.84 -4.46 1.21
C LEU A 153 13.94 -4.48 0.14
N PRO A 154 14.05 -3.50 -0.79
CA PRO A 154 15.05 -3.55 -1.84
C PRO A 154 16.51 -3.52 -1.33
N TYR A 155 16.71 -2.97 -0.15
CA TYR A 155 18.02 -2.87 0.50
C TYR A 155 18.32 -4.12 1.30
N VAL A 156 17.40 -4.55 2.14
CA VAL A 156 17.52 -5.71 3.03
C VAL A 156 17.64 -7.02 2.24
N LEU A 157 16.89 -7.18 1.15
CA LEU A 157 16.94 -8.40 0.32
C LEU A 157 18.27 -8.65 -0.40
N LYS A 158 19.14 -7.65 -0.50
CA LYS A 158 20.52 -7.84 -1.01
C LYS A 158 21.37 -8.65 -0.04
N GLU A 159 21.05 -8.58 1.24
CA GLU A 159 21.78 -9.24 2.32
C GLU A 159 21.02 -10.45 2.89
N VAL A 160 19.71 -10.32 3.05
CA VAL A 160 18.83 -11.38 3.59
C VAL A 160 17.73 -11.65 2.57
N ASN A 161 18.00 -12.50 1.58
CA ASN A 161 17.02 -12.83 0.55
C ASN A 161 16.16 -14.03 0.98
N ALA A 162 14.88 -13.77 1.21
CA ALA A 162 13.88 -14.78 1.56
C ALA A 162 12.55 -14.50 0.83
N PRO A 163 11.65 -15.51 0.70
CA PRO A 163 10.34 -15.29 0.08
C PRO A 163 9.52 -14.25 0.81
N ILE A 164 8.74 -13.46 0.05
CA ILE A 164 7.83 -12.44 0.58
C ILE A 164 6.39 -12.93 0.41
N TYR A 165 5.62 -12.84 1.47
CA TYR A 165 4.20 -13.22 1.53
C TYR A 165 3.35 -11.99 1.84
N SER A 166 2.38 -11.67 1.01
CA SER A 166 1.43 -10.59 1.25
C SER A 166 0.21 -10.69 0.33
N THR A 167 -0.71 -9.74 0.47
CA THR A 167 -1.87 -9.58 -0.39
C THR A 167 -1.50 -9.03 -1.76
N LYS A 168 -2.43 -9.12 -2.69
CA LYS A 168 -2.21 -8.85 -4.12
C LYS A 168 -1.72 -7.43 -4.40
N LEU A 169 -2.38 -6.41 -3.82
CA LEU A 169 -2.00 -5.01 -4.04
C LEU A 169 -0.61 -4.73 -3.46
N THR A 170 -0.38 -5.17 -2.22
CA THR A 170 0.93 -5.01 -1.55
C THR A 170 2.06 -5.65 -2.35
N LEU A 171 1.87 -6.87 -2.87
CA LEU A 171 2.89 -7.53 -3.70
C LEU A 171 3.15 -6.81 -5.03
N ALA A 172 2.12 -6.19 -5.62
CA ALA A 172 2.32 -5.41 -6.84
C ALA A 172 3.15 -4.15 -6.58
N LEU A 173 2.92 -3.45 -5.47
CA LEU A 173 3.73 -2.31 -5.06
C LEU A 173 5.17 -2.74 -4.76
N ILE A 174 5.37 -3.84 -4.03
CA ILE A 174 6.70 -4.43 -3.80
C ILE A 174 7.36 -4.79 -5.14
N SER A 175 6.63 -5.40 -6.08
CA SER A 175 7.18 -5.76 -7.40
C SER A 175 7.70 -4.55 -8.16
N ASN A 176 7.03 -3.40 -8.07
CA ASN A 176 7.51 -2.17 -8.69
C ASN A 176 8.85 -1.72 -8.09
N LYS A 177 8.96 -1.72 -6.75
CA LYS A 177 10.22 -1.43 -6.05
C LYS A 177 11.34 -2.40 -6.42
N LEU A 178 11.05 -3.70 -6.46
CA LEU A 178 12.05 -4.72 -6.84
C LEU A 178 12.51 -4.56 -8.30
N LYS A 179 11.64 -4.06 -9.21
CA LYS A 179 12.03 -3.73 -10.59
C LYS A 179 13.04 -2.59 -10.64
N GLU A 180 12.82 -1.53 -9.88
CA GLU A 180 13.72 -0.38 -9.81
C GLU A 180 15.13 -0.78 -9.32
N HIS A 181 15.21 -1.78 -8.43
CA HIS A 181 16.45 -2.30 -7.85
C HIS A 181 16.98 -3.58 -8.52
N ASN A 182 16.41 -4.03 -9.65
CA ASN A 182 16.80 -5.25 -10.38
C ASN A 182 16.73 -6.55 -9.57
N LEU A 183 15.83 -6.64 -8.58
CA LEU A 183 15.68 -7.80 -7.68
C LEU A 183 14.55 -8.76 -8.06
N THR A 184 13.80 -8.50 -9.13
CA THR A 184 12.63 -9.31 -9.52
C THR A 184 12.95 -10.76 -9.86
N LYS A 185 14.19 -11.04 -10.31
CA LYS A 185 14.63 -12.41 -10.68
C LYS A 185 15.09 -13.24 -9.48
N THR A 186 15.52 -12.58 -8.42
CA THR A 186 16.11 -13.23 -7.24
C THR A 186 15.12 -13.42 -6.11
N THR A 187 14.08 -12.58 -6.02
CA THR A 187 13.12 -12.58 -4.91
C THR A 187 11.82 -13.27 -5.32
N LYS A 188 11.34 -14.16 -4.45
CA LYS A 188 10.07 -14.90 -4.65
C LYS A 188 8.93 -14.18 -3.96
N LEU A 189 7.95 -13.73 -4.75
CA LEU A 189 6.69 -13.15 -4.25
C LEU A 189 5.61 -14.24 -4.18
N LYS A 190 4.90 -14.31 -3.06
CA LYS A 190 3.85 -15.30 -2.75
C LYS A 190 2.57 -14.59 -2.35
N GLU A 191 1.56 -14.64 -3.22
CA GLU A 191 0.26 -14.06 -2.93
C GLU A 191 -0.49 -14.87 -1.87
N VAL A 192 -1.08 -14.16 -0.91
CA VAL A 192 -1.93 -14.69 0.16
C VAL A 192 -3.24 -13.91 0.18
N LYS A 193 -4.33 -14.59 0.54
CA LYS A 193 -5.66 -13.97 0.69
C LYS A 193 -6.04 -13.86 2.16
N HIS A 194 -6.88 -12.88 2.48
CA HIS A 194 -7.47 -12.81 3.82
C HIS A 194 -8.18 -14.12 4.19
N GLY A 195 -8.01 -14.55 5.42
CA GLY A 195 -8.47 -15.84 5.93
C GLY A 195 -7.56 -17.02 5.57
N GLN A 196 -6.53 -16.84 4.76
CA GLN A 196 -5.56 -17.89 4.43
C GLN A 196 -4.51 -18.00 5.54
N VAL A 197 -4.08 -19.26 5.78
CA VAL A 197 -2.97 -19.57 6.69
C VAL A 197 -1.81 -20.11 5.87
N ILE A 198 -0.61 -19.58 6.10
CA ILE A 198 0.65 -20.08 5.54
C ILE A 198 1.49 -20.71 6.65
N ASN A 199 2.34 -21.69 6.28
CA ASN A 199 3.24 -22.34 7.22
C ASN A 199 4.69 -21.99 6.86
N LEU A 200 5.42 -21.43 7.82
CA LEU A 200 6.81 -20.98 7.70
C LEU A 200 7.63 -21.56 8.85
N GLY A 201 8.26 -22.70 8.61
CA GLY A 201 8.94 -23.47 9.66
C GLY A 201 7.95 -23.87 10.76
N ASP A 202 8.25 -23.46 12.00
CA ASP A 202 7.41 -23.76 13.18
C ASP A 202 6.22 -22.81 13.35
N PHE A 203 6.09 -21.82 12.48
CA PHE A 203 5.01 -20.86 12.51
C PHE A 203 3.90 -21.19 11.52
N ALA A 204 2.64 -20.97 11.94
CA ALA A 204 1.51 -20.84 11.05
C ALA A 204 0.96 -19.43 11.16
N ILE A 205 0.83 -18.72 10.03
CA ILE A 205 0.47 -17.31 10.01
C ILE A 205 -0.81 -17.13 9.22
N GLU A 206 -1.80 -16.56 9.87
CA GLU A 206 -3.10 -16.25 9.29
C GLU A 206 -3.19 -14.76 8.97
N PHE A 207 -3.61 -14.45 7.74
CA PHE A 207 -3.87 -13.08 7.31
C PHE A 207 -5.33 -12.72 7.61
N ILE A 208 -5.54 -11.73 8.46
CA ILE A 208 -6.85 -11.27 8.89
C ILE A 208 -7.12 -9.94 8.22
N LYS A 209 -8.31 -9.76 7.63
CA LYS A 209 -8.68 -8.51 7.01
C LYS A 209 -8.78 -7.39 8.04
N THR A 210 -8.09 -6.29 7.76
CA THR A 210 -8.23 -5.02 8.49
C THR A 210 -8.56 -3.87 7.55
N ASN A 211 -8.89 -2.70 8.08
CA ASN A 211 -9.00 -1.46 7.32
C ASN A 211 -7.86 -0.53 7.70
N HIS A 212 -7.32 0.12 6.69
CA HIS A 212 -6.31 1.16 6.85
C HIS A 212 -6.51 2.22 5.75
N SER A 213 -5.58 3.13 5.55
CA SER A 213 -5.62 4.12 4.46
C SER A 213 -5.25 3.53 3.09
N ILE A 214 -4.75 2.30 3.05
CA ILE A 214 -4.49 1.53 1.83
C ILE A 214 -5.32 0.25 1.82
N GLN A 215 -5.76 -0.16 0.64
CA GLN A 215 -6.54 -1.39 0.48
C GLN A 215 -5.68 -2.64 0.65
N ASP A 216 -6.33 -3.77 0.91
CA ASP A 216 -5.70 -5.07 1.15
C ASP A 216 -4.81 -5.15 2.40
N ALA A 217 -4.91 -4.19 3.34
CA ALA A 217 -4.21 -4.26 4.60
C ALA A 217 -4.63 -5.48 5.43
N SER A 218 -3.68 -6.08 6.13
CA SER A 218 -3.86 -7.30 6.89
C SER A 218 -3.28 -7.16 8.29
N ALA A 219 -4.02 -7.63 9.29
CA ALA A 219 -3.47 -8.04 10.55
C ALA A 219 -3.04 -9.52 10.46
N LEU A 220 -2.21 -9.96 11.39
CA LEU A 220 -1.64 -11.29 11.41
C LEU A 220 -1.94 -11.99 12.73
N ALA A 221 -2.40 -13.25 12.68
CA ALA A 221 -2.34 -14.14 13.82
C ALA A 221 -1.18 -15.11 13.60
N ILE A 222 -0.17 -15.02 14.47
CA ILE A 222 1.07 -15.77 14.40
C ILE A 222 0.98 -16.91 15.43
N TYR A 223 0.71 -18.11 14.94
CA TYR A 223 0.63 -19.33 15.73
C TYR A 223 2.02 -19.93 15.87
N SER A 224 2.48 -20.14 17.09
CA SER A 224 3.72 -20.84 17.41
C SER A 224 3.44 -22.02 18.34
N PRO A 225 4.43 -22.92 18.58
CA PRO A 225 4.28 -24.00 19.58
C PRO A 225 4.03 -23.50 21.00
N VAL A 226 4.38 -22.24 21.31
CA VAL A 226 4.22 -21.60 22.62
C VAL A 226 2.84 -20.99 22.78
N GLY A 227 2.26 -20.47 21.71
CA GLY A 227 0.95 -19.82 21.71
C GLY A 227 0.76 -18.87 20.53
N ILE A 228 -0.23 -17.99 20.64
CA ILE A 228 -0.65 -17.08 19.57
C ILE A 228 -0.20 -15.67 19.89
N VAL A 229 0.44 -15.02 18.93
CA VAL A 229 0.67 -13.56 18.94
C VAL A 229 -0.22 -12.94 17.87
N VAL A 230 -0.87 -11.84 18.18
CA VAL A 230 -1.61 -11.03 17.22
C VAL A 230 -0.81 -9.78 16.91
N HIS A 231 -0.51 -9.55 15.64
CA HIS A 231 0.09 -8.32 15.14
C HIS A 231 -0.95 -7.59 14.30
N THR A 232 -1.38 -6.39 14.70
CA THR A 232 -2.49 -5.71 14.04
C THR A 232 -2.12 -5.15 12.67
N GLY A 233 -0.81 -4.95 12.38
CA GLY A 233 -0.39 -4.00 11.38
C GLY A 233 -0.99 -2.63 11.70
N ASP A 234 -0.96 -1.72 10.75
CA ASP A 234 -1.68 -0.46 10.88
C ASP A 234 -3.16 -0.68 10.60
N PHE A 235 -4.02 -0.11 11.44
CA PHE A 235 -5.45 -0.34 11.30
C PHE A 235 -6.31 0.83 11.77
N LYS A 236 -7.52 0.84 11.30
CA LYS A 236 -8.64 1.58 11.90
C LYS A 236 -9.89 0.70 11.93
N VAL A 237 -10.78 0.96 12.88
CA VAL A 237 -12.10 0.32 12.91
C VAL A 237 -13.05 1.17 12.08
N ASP A 238 -13.26 0.78 10.82
CA ASP A 238 -14.19 1.46 9.91
C ASP A 238 -15.28 0.48 9.48
N TYR A 239 -16.53 0.75 9.90
CA TYR A 239 -17.69 -0.07 9.55
C TYR A 239 -18.30 0.31 8.19
N THR A 240 -17.88 1.42 7.61
CA THR A 240 -18.37 1.93 6.33
C THR A 240 -17.22 2.32 5.39
N PRO A 241 -16.27 1.40 5.11
CA PRO A 241 -15.14 1.71 4.26
C PRO A 241 -15.59 2.15 2.87
N VAL A 242 -14.75 2.90 2.18
CA VAL A 242 -15.03 3.35 0.80
C VAL A 242 -15.02 2.18 -0.16
N PHE A 243 -14.10 1.24 0.04
CA PHE A 243 -13.94 0.05 -0.78
C PHE A 243 -13.81 -1.21 0.08
N GLY A 244 -14.39 -2.32 -0.41
CA GLY A 244 -14.30 -3.63 0.23
C GLY A 244 -15.14 -3.75 1.51
N ASP A 245 -14.78 -4.74 2.33
CA ASP A 245 -15.50 -5.07 3.56
C ASP A 245 -14.85 -4.41 4.78
N ALA A 246 -15.62 -4.26 5.86
CA ALA A 246 -15.12 -3.81 7.15
C ALA A 246 -14.07 -4.78 7.73
N ILE A 247 -13.32 -4.30 8.73
CA ILE A 247 -12.39 -5.12 9.51
C ILE A 247 -13.10 -6.37 10.08
N ASP A 248 -12.43 -7.53 10.03
CA ASP A 248 -12.98 -8.80 10.51
C ASP A 248 -12.85 -8.94 12.05
N LEU A 249 -13.62 -8.14 12.78
CA LEU A 249 -13.65 -8.19 14.25
C LEU A 249 -14.13 -9.54 14.77
N GLN A 250 -14.98 -10.25 14.00
CA GLN A 250 -15.41 -11.60 14.39
C GLN A 250 -14.21 -12.53 14.49
N ARG A 251 -13.30 -12.46 13.52
CA ARG A 251 -12.12 -13.32 13.52
C ARG A 251 -11.18 -13.01 14.68
N PHE A 252 -10.99 -11.74 15.01
CA PHE A 252 -10.23 -11.35 16.21
C PHE A 252 -10.86 -11.92 17.49
N ALA A 253 -12.19 -11.84 17.65
CA ALA A 253 -12.87 -12.41 18.80
C ALA A 253 -12.73 -13.94 18.88
N GLU A 254 -12.81 -14.66 17.74
CA GLU A 254 -12.59 -16.10 17.69
C GLU A 254 -11.16 -16.50 18.12
N ILE A 255 -10.15 -15.70 17.74
CA ILE A 255 -8.75 -15.90 18.12
C ILE A 255 -8.57 -15.59 19.61
N GLY A 256 -9.14 -14.50 20.09
CA GLY A 256 -9.10 -14.10 21.50
C GLY A 256 -9.63 -15.20 22.44
N ARG A 257 -10.71 -15.91 22.03
CA ARG A 257 -11.26 -17.04 22.80
C ARG A 257 -10.31 -18.24 22.93
N LYS A 258 -9.30 -18.35 22.06
CA LYS A 258 -8.30 -19.42 22.14
C LYS A 258 -7.17 -19.12 23.14
N GLY A 259 -7.11 -17.89 23.62
CA GLY A 259 -6.00 -17.36 24.39
C GLY A 259 -4.89 -16.79 23.49
N VAL A 260 -4.47 -15.57 23.77
CA VAL A 260 -3.43 -14.84 23.04
C VAL A 260 -2.31 -14.51 24.02
N LEU A 261 -1.06 -14.80 23.65
CA LEU A 261 0.12 -14.53 24.49
C LEU A 261 0.46 -13.04 24.51
N ALA A 262 0.39 -12.39 23.35
CA ALA A 262 0.70 -10.98 23.18
C ALA A 262 -0.10 -10.39 22.03
N VAL A 263 -0.41 -9.10 22.15
CA VAL A 263 -0.95 -8.27 21.09
C VAL A 263 0.06 -7.17 20.81
N MET A 264 0.59 -7.13 19.58
CA MET A 264 1.38 -6.03 19.05
C MET A 264 0.41 -5.14 18.27
N CYS A 265 0.09 -4.00 18.86
CA CYS A 265 -0.98 -3.13 18.37
C CYS A 265 -0.40 -1.81 17.88
N ASP A 266 -0.86 -1.38 16.69
CA ASP A 266 -0.68 0.00 16.26
C ASP A 266 -1.20 0.94 17.33
N SER A 267 -0.34 1.84 17.78
CA SER A 267 -0.62 2.81 18.82
C SER A 267 -0.47 4.27 18.33
N THR A 268 -0.41 4.48 17.03
CA THR A 268 -0.40 5.81 16.42
C THR A 268 -1.62 6.59 16.88
N ASN A 269 -1.39 7.80 17.40
CA ASN A 269 -2.42 8.66 18.01
C ASN A 269 -3.13 8.07 19.26
N ALA A 270 -2.59 7.05 19.92
CA ALA A 270 -3.22 6.46 21.13
C ALA A 270 -3.43 7.48 22.27
N GLU A 271 -2.62 8.52 22.33
CA GLU A 271 -2.75 9.61 23.31
C GLU A 271 -3.77 10.69 22.93
N ARG A 272 -4.25 10.69 21.67
CA ARG A 272 -5.21 11.69 21.20
C ARG A 272 -6.64 11.31 21.63
N PRO A 273 -7.36 12.20 22.33
CA PRO A 273 -8.76 11.98 22.64
C PRO A 273 -9.62 11.88 21.37
N GLY A 274 -10.63 10.99 21.38
CA GLY A 274 -11.58 10.86 20.28
C GLY A 274 -11.39 9.57 19.48
N PHE A 275 -11.76 9.62 18.20
CA PHE A 275 -11.69 8.48 17.29
C PHE A 275 -11.51 8.94 15.84
N THR A 276 -10.97 8.08 14.99
CA THR A 276 -10.83 8.36 13.57
C THR A 276 -12.15 8.10 12.85
N MET A 277 -12.64 9.12 12.13
CA MET A 277 -13.84 9.01 11.31
C MET A 277 -13.63 8.06 10.12
N SER A 278 -14.75 7.53 9.60
CA SER A 278 -14.72 6.76 8.35
C SER A 278 -14.17 7.61 7.20
N GLU A 279 -13.35 7.00 6.33
CA GLU A 279 -12.83 7.66 5.13
C GLU A 279 -13.95 8.18 4.22
N ARG A 280 -15.13 7.55 4.25
CA ARG A 280 -16.32 7.99 3.50
C ARG A 280 -16.76 9.41 3.85
N THR A 281 -16.51 9.89 5.07
CA THR A 281 -16.88 11.25 5.48
C THR A 281 -16.12 12.32 4.69
N VAL A 282 -14.91 12.03 4.26
CA VAL A 282 -14.08 12.93 3.43
C VAL A 282 -14.74 13.18 2.06
N GLY A 283 -15.44 12.18 1.52
CA GLY A 283 -16.16 12.33 0.26
C GLY A 283 -17.21 13.44 0.28
N HIS A 284 -17.93 13.62 1.40
CA HIS A 284 -18.90 14.71 1.56
C HIS A 284 -18.22 16.08 1.59
N VAL A 285 -17.02 16.17 2.17
CA VAL A 285 -16.24 17.41 2.17
C VAL A 285 -15.84 17.77 0.74
N PHE A 286 -15.42 16.78 -0.08
CA PHE A 286 -15.14 17.03 -1.49
C PHE A 286 -16.35 17.55 -2.24
N ASP A 287 -17.55 16.99 -2.03
CA ASP A 287 -18.77 17.48 -2.67
C ASP A 287 -19.04 18.96 -2.35
N ASN A 288 -18.84 19.37 -1.09
CA ASN A 288 -19.00 20.75 -0.67
C ASN A 288 -17.96 21.66 -1.33
N LEU A 289 -16.67 21.29 -1.30
CA LEU A 289 -15.58 22.06 -1.91
C LEU A 289 -15.78 22.24 -3.43
N PHE A 290 -16.20 21.18 -4.13
CA PHE A 290 -16.43 21.26 -5.57
C PHE A 290 -17.66 22.14 -5.92
N ASN A 291 -18.65 22.20 -5.03
CA ASN A 291 -19.80 23.13 -5.17
C ASN A 291 -19.42 24.57 -4.90
N GLU A 292 -18.53 24.83 -3.94
CA GLU A 292 -18.07 26.16 -3.58
C GLU A 292 -17.13 26.74 -4.66
N TYR A 293 -16.14 25.93 -5.09
CA TYR A 293 -15.10 26.40 -6.05
C TYR A 293 -15.40 25.98 -7.49
N LYS A 294 -16.58 26.40 -8.00
CA LYS A 294 -17.04 26.01 -9.35
C LYS A 294 -16.19 26.55 -10.49
N THR A 295 -15.58 27.72 -10.32
CA THR A 295 -14.81 28.44 -11.34
C THR A 295 -13.30 28.32 -11.18
N ALA A 296 -12.83 27.67 -10.11
CA ALA A 296 -11.41 27.51 -9.83
C ALA A 296 -10.90 26.12 -10.21
N ARG A 297 -9.61 26.03 -10.55
CA ARG A 297 -8.86 24.78 -10.54
C ARG A 297 -8.74 24.28 -9.10
N ILE A 298 -8.96 22.99 -8.90
CA ILE A 298 -8.84 22.36 -7.58
C ILE A 298 -7.56 21.53 -7.56
N ILE A 299 -6.69 21.76 -6.57
CA ILE A 299 -5.49 20.96 -6.34
C ILE A 299 -5.67 20.26 -4.99
N ILE A 300 -5.49 18.95 -4.97
CA ILE A 300 -5.66 18.12 -3.77
C ILE A 300 -4.37 17.35 -3.54
N ALA A 301 -3.66 17.71 -2.46
CA ALA A 301 -2.52 16.97 -1.99
C ALA A 301 -2.98 15.84 -1.06
N THR A 302 -2.47 14.63 -1.30
CA THR A 302 -2.75 13.45 -0.47
C THR A 302 -1.62 12.44 -0.56
N PHE A 303 -1.58 11.48 0.36
CA PHE A 303 -0.65 10.36 0.24
C PHE A 303 -0.96 9.50 -0.99
N ALA A 304 0.08 9.16 -1.72
CA ALA A 304 -0.02 8.32 -2.93
C ALA A 304 -0.71 6.98 -2.66
N SER A 305 -0.47 6.41 -1.49
CA SER A 305 -0.99 5.10 -1.07
C SER A 305 -2.45 5.13 -0.62
N ASN A 306 -3.04 6.32 -0.38
CA ASN A 306 -4.45 6.41 0.01
C ASN A 306 -5.39 6.28 -1.20
N VAL A 307 -5.48 5.06 -1.71
CA VAL A 307 -6.26 4.71 -2.91
C VAL A 307 -7.75 5.02 -2.72
N ASP A 308 -8.29 4.87 -1.51
CA ASP A 308 -9.67 5.16 -1.19
C ASP A 308 -10.00 6.66 -1.32
N ARG A 309 -9.08 7.52 -0.88
CA ARG A 309 -9.22 8.98 -1.05
C ARG A 309 -9.14 9.39 -2.51
N VAL A 310 -8.18 8.82 -3.25
CA VAL A 310 -8.07 9.03 -4.70
C VAL A 310 -9.35 8.60 -5.42
N GLN A 311 -9.95 7.45 -5.05
CA GLN A 311 -11.23 7.02 -5.62
C GLN A 311 -12.35 8.02 -5.36
N GLN A 312 -12.43 8.58 -4.15
CA GLN A 312 -13.45 9.58 -3.82
C GLN A 312 -13.25 10.87 -4.62
N ILE A 313 -11.99 11.33 -4.78
CA ILE A 313 -11.66 12.51 -5.59
C ILE A 313 -12.08 12.27 -7.05
N ILE A 314 -11.72 11.14 -7.65
CA ILE A 314 -12.06 10.79 -9.03
C ILE A 314 -13.58 10.74 -9.22
N ASN A 315 -14.30 10.10 -8.29
CA ASN A 315 -15.76 10.02 -8.34
C ASN A 315 -16.43 11.39 -8.26
N THR A 316 -15.94 12.28 -7.39
CA THR A 316 -16.43 13.64 -7.28
C THR A 316 -16.11 14.44 -8.53
N ALA A 317 -14.88 14.40 -9.02
CA ALA A 317 -14.48 15.08 -10.25
C ALA A 317 -15.36 14.66 -11.44
N TYR A 318 -15.62 13.36 -11.60
CA TYR A 318 -16.50 12.82 -12.64
C TYR A 318 -17.93 13.37 -12.53
N ARG A 319 -18.53 13.39 -11.32
CA ARG A 319 -19.88 13.95 -11.09
C ARG A 319 -19.97 15.43 -11.45
N PHE A 320 -18.91 16.19 -11.21
CA PHE A 320 -18.83 17.61 -11.55
C PHE A 320 -18.35 17.90 -12.97
N GLY A 321 -18.16 16.86 -13.81
CA GLY A 321 -17.70 16.98 -15.20
C GLY A 321 -16.31 17.57 -15.34
N ARG A 322 -15.42 17.28 -14.36
CA ARG A 322 -14.02 17.72 -14.35
C ARG A 322 -13.09 16.58 -14.77
N LYS A 323 -11.98 16.95 -15.38
CA LYS A 323 -10.86 16.05 -15.69
C LYS A 323 -9.94 15.97 -14.47
N VAL A 324 -9.30 14.84 -14.29
CA VAL A 324 -8.32 14.59 -13.22
C VAL A 324 -6.96 14.41 -13.86
N ALA A 325 -5.97 15.15 -13.42
CA ALA A 325 -4.57 14.88 -13.72
C ALA A 325 -3.84 14.53 -12.42
N VAL A 326 -2.84 13.66 -12.55
CA VAL A 326 -2.07 13.14 -11.40
C VAL A 326 -0.63 13.54 -11.56
N GLU A 327 -0.04 14.10 -10.50
CA GLU A 327 1.35 14.53 -10.46
C GLU A 327 2.10 13.83 -9.33
N GLY A 328 3.37 13.51 -9.59
CA GLY A 328 4.26 12.80 -8.69
C GLY A 328 4.44 11.32 -9.06
N ARG A 329 5.72 10.88 -9.14
CA ARG A 329 6.07 9.53 -9.59
C ARG A 329 5.40 8.42 -8.76
N SER A 330 5.44 8.54 -7.44
CA SER A 330 4.82 7.57 -6.53
C SER A 330 3.31 7.52 -6.70
N MET A 331 2.65 8.68 -6.85
CA MET A 331 1.20 8.78 -7.07
C MET A 331 0.79 8.09 -8.37
N VAL A 332 1.49 8.37 -9.47
CA VAL A 332 1.22 7.72 -10.77
C VAL A 332 1.41 6.20 -10.68
N ASN A 333 2.50 5.73 -10.06
CA ASN A 333 2.77 4.30 -9.91
C ASN A 333 1.69 3.58 -9.11
N VAL A 334 1.27 4.14 -7.97
CA VAL A 334 0.23 3.52 -7.12
C VAL A 334 -1.12 3.52 -7.80
N ILE A 335 -1.54 4.65 -8.41
CA ILE A 335 -2.83 4.77 -9.10
C ILE A 335 -2.90 3.80 -10.28
N THR A 336 -1.85 3.73 -11.11
CA THR A 336 -1.79 2.80 -12.24
C THR A 336 -1.89 1.36 -11.77
N THR A 337 -1.10 0.98 -10.76
CA THR A 337 -1.11 -0.37 -10.19
C THR A 337 -2.48 -0.72 -9.60
N ALA A 338 -3.09 0.19 -8.84
CA ALA A 338 -4.40 -0.04 -8.23
C ALA A 338 -5.51 -0.16 -9.30
N ALA A 339 -5.45 0.64 -10.36
CA ALA A 339 -6.40 0.58 -11.47
C ALA A 339 -6.26 -0.73 -12.29
N GLU A 340 -5.04 -1.15 -12.62
CA GLU A 340 -4.78 -2.42 -13.32
C GLU A 340 -5.27 -3.65 -12.53
N LEU A 341 -5.18 -3.60 -11.21
CA LEU A 341 -5.63 -4.68 -10.33
C LEU A 341 -7.11 -4.62 -9.98
N GLY A 342 -7.82 -3.54 -10.34
CA GLY A 342 -9.25 -3.34 -10.10
C GLY A 342 -9.59 -2.78 -8.71
N TYR A 343 -8.61 -2.27 -7.97
CA TYR A 343 -8.82 -1.56 -6.70
C TYR A 343 -9.23 -0.11 -6.89
N LEU A 344 -8.97 0.47 -8.06
CA LEU A 344 -9.38 1.81 -8.43
C LEU A 344 -10.21 1.76 -9.71
N ARG A 345 -11.35 2.43 -9.72
CA ARG A 345 -12.23 2.54 -10.89
C ARG A 345 -12.16 3.96 -11.43
N ILE A 346 -11.68 4.08 -12.65
CA ILE A 346 -11.54 5.36 -13.33
C ILE A 346 -12.58 5.39 -14.47
N PRO A 347 -13.61 6.26 -14.38
CA PRO A 347 -14.56 6.41 -15.49
C PRO A 347 -13.86 6.89 -16.76
N ASP A 348 -14.37 6.44 -17.93
CA ASP A 348 -13.81 6.79 -19.22
C ASP A 348 -13.64 8.31 -19.36
N GLN A 349 -12.54 8.72 -19.98
CA GLN A 349 -12.19 10.12 -20.24
C GLN A 349 -12.09 11.03 -19.00
N THR A 350 -12.04 10.48 -17.78
CA THR A 350 -11.88 11.30 -16.56
C THR A 350 -10.42 11.63 -16.30
N LEU A 351 -9.51 10.64 -16.43
CA LEU A 351 -8.08 10.83 -16.23
C LEU A 351 -7.43 11.37 -17.51
N ILE A 352 -6.59 12.39 -17.34
CA ILE A 352 -5.79 13.00 -18.39
C ILE A 352 -4.32 13.04 -17.98
N GLU A 353 -3.42 13.11 -18.97
CA GLU A 353 -2.00 13.34 -18.71
C GLU A 353 -1.76 14.78 -18.22
N ILE A 354 -0.75 14.96 -17.38
CA ILE A 354 -0.43 16.29 -16.81
C ILE A 354 -0.16 17.34 -17.89
N ASP A 355 0.49 16.97 -18.99
CA ASP A 355 0.76 17.86 -20.13
C ASP A 355 -0.51 18.34 -20.86
N GLN A 356 -1.63 17.64 -20.69
CA GLN A 356 -2.92 17.97 -21.29
C GLN A 356 -3.72 19.00 -20.48
N VAL A 357 -3.33 19.26 -19.21
CA VAL A 357 -4.03 20.19 -18.32
C VAL A 357 -4.18 21.57 -18.95
N LYS A 358 -3.18 22.05 -19.69
CA LYS A 358 -3.20 23.34 -20.41
C LYS A 358 -4.29 23.45 -21.50
N ASN A 359 -4.88 22.34 -21.91
CA ASN A 359 -5.93 22.31 -22.94
C ASN A 359 -7.35 22.45 -22.35
N TYR A 360 -7.47 22.55 -21.04
CA TYR A 360 -8.73 22.66 -20.32
C TYR A 360 -8.78 23.94 -19.50
N PRO A 361 -9.96 24.60 -19.41
CA PRO A 361 -10.12 25.73 -18.50
C PRO A 361 -10.02 25.25 -17.04
N ASP A 362 -9.65 26.17 -16.14
CA ASP A 362 -9.34 25.88 -14.73
C ASP A 362 -10.46 25.16 -14.00
N GLU A 363 -11.70 25.58 -14.22
CA GLU A 363 -12.89 24.98 -13.63
C GLU A 363 -13.19 23.55 -14.09
N LYS A 364 -12.48 23.08 -15.11
CA LYS A 364 -12.60 21.70 -15.62
C LYS A 364 -11.49 20.77 -15.18
N VAL A 365 -10.59 21.24 -14.32
CA VAL A 365 -9.41 20.45 -13.93
C VAL A 365 -9.35 20.26 -12.41
N VAL A 366 -8.98 19.04 -12.03
CA VAL A 366 -8.56 18.66 -10.68
C VAL A 366 -7.16 18.08 -10.78
N LEU A 367 -6.24 18.54 -9.97
CA LEU A 367 -4.90 17.95 -9.83
C LEU A 367 -4.85 17.14 -8.53
N ILE A 368 -4.37 15.92 -8.63
CA ILE A 368 -4.04 15.09 -7.45
C ILE A 368 -2.52 15.01 -7.38
N THR A 369 -1.96 15.35 -6.23
CA THR A 369 -0.51 15.44 -6.06
C THR A 369 -0.07 14.90 -4.69
N THR A 370 1.23 14.65 -4.54
CA THR A 370 1.88 14.40 -3.24
C THR A 370 2.25 15.75 -2.60
N GLY A 371 2.68 15.75 -1.33
CA GLY A 371 3.09 16.96 -0.62
C GLY A 371 2.11 17.42 0.44
N SER A 372 1.21 16.53 0.90
CA SER A 372 0.22 16.87 1.95
C SER A 372 0.82 17.21 3.30
N GLN A 373 2.09 16.85 3.54
CA GLN A 373 2.83 17.15 4.77
C GLN A 373 3.99 18.13 4.54
N GLY A 374 4.10 18.71 3.34
CA GLY A 374 5.17 19.65 3.02
C GLY A 374 6.53 18.97 2.80
N GLU A 375 6.54 17.72 2.38
CA GLU A 375 7.76 16.97 2.08
C GLU A 375 8.57 17.67 0.98
N SER A 376 9.85 17.89 1.21
CA SER A 376 10.73 18.67 0.34
C SER A 376 10.87 18.13 -1.10
N MET A 377 10.63 16.85 -1.30
CA MET A 377 10.69 16.17 -2.60
C MET A 377 9.31 15.87 -3.21
N ALA A 378 8.25 16.42 -2.65
CA ALA A 378 6.91 16.21 -3.15
C ALA A 378 6.60 17.05 -4.39
N ALA A 379 5.63 16.61 -5.19
CA ALA A 379 5.27 17.31 -6.43
C ALA A 379 4.59 18.67 -6.19
N LEU A 380 4.08 18.92 -4.98
CA LEU A 380 3.51 20.24 -4.60
C LEU A 380 4.58 21.23 -4.10
N SER A 381 5.77 20.76 -3.72
CA SER A 381 6.89 21.59 -3.31
C SER A 381 7.61 22.15 -4.51
#